data_3957269823c8f7a869f8701bd7d19aaf
#
_entry.id   3957269823c8f7a869f8701bd7d19aaf
#
_cell.length_a   1.000
_cell.length_b   1.000
_cell.length_c   1.000
_cell.angle_alpha   90.00
_cell.angle_beta   90.00
_cell.angle_gamma   90.00
#
_symmetry.space_group_name_H-M   'P 1'
#
loop_
_entity.id
_entity.type
_entity.pdbx_description
1 polymer ?
#
loop_
_entity_poly.entity_id
_entity_poly.type
_entity_poly.pdbx_seq_one_letter_code
_entity_poly.pdbx_strand_id
1 'polypeptide(L)'
;HKAYVINSNGETLSRIDLATKTVTNNILTLGTDVYSYPNQIIVRDTLAYVVNSGTSEIQIINLNTESTLGYIGTGAGTNPYWMAFADARFAYVSLMYDNSVAKIDVIDRTVVGVDSVGKRPEGIVIHDYKAYIACTGYNPDWSLDPFGKVAVYDLRGDSVLKEITVGTNPQHLAVDRQGRVHVVCTGDYFSVFSEIYVIDTDIDELIDGFELGGTPGLIKIGPDDIAYLPAAGWDSLSYVYSYNSLTLGVYHDENDPLVGAANCLMAVPYQDTSIFTGGWTHDDIKVIDSGGTLFDTYLLGDGPLDVAFDYLPGDLTGDHVVDIADITRMISWLYLDGAYPLWPAWRANVNGDYHYDISDITFLINYLYLSGDPAPKVGPDWFMPWAEIKK
;
A
#
# COMPACT_ATOMS: atom_id res chain seq x y z
N HIS A 1 -3.91 19.15 0.66
CA HIS A 1 -3.84 17.88 -0.11
C HIS A 1 -2.60 17.84 -0.97
N LYS A 2 -1.68 16.98 -0.61
CA LYS A 2 -0.47 16.76 -1.40
C LYS A 2 -0.35 15.29 -1.74
N ALA A 3 0.16 15.01 -2.93
CA ALA A 3 0.66 13.70 -3.30
C ALA A 3 2.19 13.76 -3.34
N TYR A 4 2.83 12.76 -2.81
CA TYR A 4 4.27 12.57 -2.83
C TYR A 4 4.61 11.39 -3.70
N VAL A 5 5.47 11.59 -4.69
CA VAL A 5 5.78 10.61 -5.73
C VAL A 5 7.25 10.27 -5.70
N ILE A 6 7.57 8.99 -5.59
CA ILE A 6 8.94 8.51 -5.79
C ILE A 6 9.21 8.41 -7.29
N ASN A 7 10.30 9.04 -7.73
CA ASN A 7 10.83 8.93 -9.09
C ASN A 7 11.98 7.92 -9.05
N SER A 8 11.69 6.67 -9.37
CA SER A 8 12.61 5.56 -9.08
C SER A 8 13.89 5.62 -9.90
N ASN A 9 13.82 5.96 -11.19
CA ASN A 9 15.03 6.12 -12.03
C ASN A 9 15.84 7.36 -11.64
N GLY A 10 15.14 8.44 -11.29
CA GLY A 10 15.79 9.70 -10.88
C GLY A 10 16.24 9.69 -9.43
N GLU A 11 15.85 8.70 -8.63
CA GLU A 11 16.15 8.58 -7.19
C GLU A 11 15.78 9.84 -6.42
N THR A 12 14.61 10.40 -6.72
CA THR A 12 14.14 11.66 -6.14
C THR A 12 12.69 11.57 -5.70
N LEU A 13 12.30 12.48 -4.81
CA LEU A 13 10.93 12.69 -4.38
C LEU A 13 10.36 13.93 -5.07
N SER A 14 9.17 13.82 -5.62
CA SER A 14 8.39 14.95 -6.14
C SER A 14 7.12 15.14 -5.31
N ARG A 15 6.57 16.35 -5.33
CA ARG A 15 5.33 16.71 -4.65
C ARG A 15 4.36 17.36 -5.62
N ILE A 16 3.10 16.93 -5.55
CA ILE A 16 1.96 17.56 -6.25
C ILE A 16 1.06 18.20 -5.20
N ASP A 17 0.78 19.48 -5.33
CA ASP A 17 -0.33 20.12 -4.61
C ASP A 17 -1.61 19.89 -5.39
N LEU A 18 -2.50 19.05 -4.86
CA LEU A 18 -3.71 18.60 -5.55
C LEU A 18 -4.78 19.72 -5.68
N ALA A 19 -4.77 20.72 -4.78
CA ALA A 19 -5.71 21.82 -4.82
C ALA A 19 -5.35 22.83 -5.91
N THR A 20 -4.05 23.15 -6.04
CA THR A 20 -3.56 24.11 -7.04
C THR A 20 -3.07 23.46 -8.32
N LYS A 21 -2.98 22.13 -8.35
CA LYS A 21 -2.44 21.31 -9.44
C LYS A 21 -0.98 21.68 -9.79
N THR A 22 -0.21 22.10 -8.79
CA THR A 22 1.18 22.50 -8.99
C THR A 22 2.14 21.39 -8.58
N VAL A 23 3.17 21.19 -9.38
CA VAL A 23 4.23 20.19 -9.15
C VAL A 23 5.50 20.87 -8.69
N THR A 24 6.15 20.28 -7.70
CA THR A 24 7.53 20.61 -7.31
C THR A 24 8.36 19.34 -7.45
N ASN A 25 9.23 19.31 -8.47
CA ASN A 25 10.05 18.16 -8.76
C ASN A 25 11.32 18.14 -7.92
N ASN A 26 11.81 16.92 -7.65
CA ASN A 26 13.10 16.66 -7.06
C ASN A 26 13.35 17.42 -5.75
N ILE A 27 12.32 17.45 -4.87
CA ILE A 27 12.40 18.13 -3.57
C ILE A 27 13.44 17.50 -2.64
N LEU A 28 13.77 16.22 -2.87
CA LEU A 28 14.71 15.45 -2.06
C LEU A 28 15.32 14.31 -2.88
N THR A 29 16.59 13.99 -2.62
CA THR A 29 17.24 12.77 -3.12
C THR A 29 16.87 11.58 -2.23
N LEU A 30 16.61 10.42 -2.85
CA LEU A 30 16.27 9.18 -2.17
C LEU A 30 17.47 8.25 -2.13
N GLY A 31 17.65 7.61 -0.96
CA GLY A 31 18.77 6.71 -0.67
C GLY A 31 20.04 7.42 -0.21
N THR A 32 20.98 6.61 0.30
CA THR A 32 22.29 7.06 0.79
C THR A 32 23.38 7.01 -0.29
N ASP A 33 23.13 6.33 -1.40
CA ASP A 33 24.06 6.19 -2.53
C ASP A 33 23.26 6.05 -3.83
N VAL A 34 23.94 6.08 -4.97
CA VAL A 34 23.35 5.81 -6.29
C VAL A 34 22.84 4.37 -6.39
N TYR A 35 21.89 4.14 -7.27
CA TYR A 35 21.18 2.87 -7.43
C TYR A 35 20.36 2.48 -6.19
N SER A 36 19.75 3.49 -5.55
CA SER A 36 18.87 3.28 -4.39
C SER A 36 17.59 2.51 -4.73
N TYR A 37 17.12 2.62 -5.97
CA TYR A 37 15.92 1.95 -6.47
C TYR A 37 14.75 2.03 -5.49
N PRO A 38 14.19 3.22 -5.22
CA PRO A 38 13.04 3.35 -4.34
C PRO A 38 11.82 2.68 -4.94
N ASN A 39 11.21 1.74 -4.18
CA ASN A 39 10.08 0.92 -4.64
C ASN A 39 8.74 1.36 -4.08
N GLN A 40 8.72 1.84 -2.84
CA GLN A 40 7.48 2.18 -2.15
C GLN A 40 7.63 3.46 -1.34
N ILE A 41 6.57 4.24 -1.30
CA ILE A 41 6.43 5.34 -0.35
C ILE A 41 5.18 5.15 0.52
N ILE A 42 5.32 5.35 1.82
CA ILE A 42 4.21 5.38 2.77
C ILE A 42 4.22 6.72 3.49
N VAL A 43 3.10 7.44 3.47
CA VAL A 43 2.92 8.69 4.21
C VAL A 43 2.07 8.41 5.45
N ARG A 44 2.58 8.81 6.61
CA ARG A 44 1.88 8.72 7.89
C ARG A 44 2.04 10.04 8.65
N ASP A 45 0.97 10.79 8.76
CA ASP A 45 0.97 12.15 9.31
C ASP A 45 2.00 13.04 8.55
N THR A 46 2.98 13.55 9.25
CA THR A 46 4.02 14.44 8.72
C THR A 46 5.28 13.70 8.25
N LEU A 47 5.28 12.38 8.29
CA LEU A 47 6.41 11.55 7.90
C LEU A 47 6.13 10.75 6.65
N ALA A 48 7.15 10.62 5.79
CA ALA A 48 7.18 9.62 4.74
C ALA A 48 8.27 8.59 5.02
N TYR A 49 7.99 7.36 4.64
CA TYR A 49 8.90 6.22 4.70
C TYR A 49 9.08 5.71 3.28
N VAL A 50 10.32 5.71 2.80
CA VAL A 50 10.65 5.24 1.45
C VAL A 50 11.50 3.98 1.56
N VAL A 51 11.06 2.93 0.88
CA VAL A 51 11.80 1.66 0.79
C VAL A 51 12.80 1.77 -0.36
N ASN A 52 14.09 1.85 -0.03
CA ASN A 52 15.20 1.93 -0.98
C ASN A 52 15.83 0.54 -1.12
N SER A 53 15.42 -0.21 -2.13
CA SER A 53 15.83 -1.61 -2.31
C SER A 53 17.31 -1.77 -2.59
N GLY A 54 17.88 -0.91 -3.42
CA GLY A 54 19.28 -1.02 -3.84
C GLY A 54 20.28 -0.68 -2.74
N THR A 55 19.97 0.31 -1.90
CA THR A 55 20.80 0.69 -0.75
C THR A 55 20.48 -0.07 0.53
N SER A 56 19.45 -0.96 0.47
CA SER A 56 19.05 -1.83 1.60
C SER A 56 18.67 -1.06 2.85
N GLU A 57 17.79 -0.06 2.70
CA GLU A 57 17.40 0.82 3.79
C GLU A 57 15.97 1.38 3.63
N ILE A 58 15.42 1.85 4.73
CA ILE A 58 14.19 2.64 4.78
C ILE A 58 14.57 4.08 5.12
N GLN A 59 14.28 5.02 4.23
CA GLN A 59 14.50 6.45 4.45
C GLN A 59 13.30 7.08 5.14
N ILE A 60 13.54 7.84 6.20
CA ILE A 60 12.51 8.57 6.94
C ILE A 60 12.62 10.05 6.60
N ILE A 61 11.53 10.64 6.12
CA ILE A 61 11.47 12.01 5.63
C ILE A 61 10.44 12.79 6.43
N ASN A 62 10.78 14.00 6.86
CA ASN A 62 9.83 14.97 7.39
C ASN A 62 9.25 15.78 6.22
N LEU A 63 7.96 15.65 5.99
CA LEU A 63 7.26 16.29 4.87
C LEU A 63 7.02 17.79 5.10
N ASN A 64 7.02 18.27 6.34
CA ASN A 64 6.88 19.70 6.64
C ASN A 64 8.16 20.48 6.32
N THR A 65 9.31 19.86 6.55
CA THR A 65 10.63 20.47 6.29
C THR A 65 11.28 20.00 5.01
N GLU A 66 10.67 19.01 4.34
CA GLU A 66 11.17 18.36 3.12
C GLU A 66 12.64 17.90 3.30
N SER A 67 12.90 17.21 4.40
CA SER A 67 14.24 16.78 4.75
C SER A 67 14.29 15.37 5.32
N THR A 68 15.37 14.64 5.02
CA THR A 68 15.63 13.32 5.60
C THR A 68 15.96 13.44 7.08
N LEU A 69 15.21 12.66 7.89
CA LEU A 69 15.45 12.55 9.34
C LEU A 69 16.44 11.44 9.68
N GLY A 70 16.60 10.46 8.81
CA GLY A 70 17.49 9.33 8.99
C GLY A 70 17.11 8.13 8.15
N TYR A 71 17.83 7.04 8.39
CA TYR A 71 17.66 5.79 7.67
C TYR A 71 17.61 4.61 8.65
N ILE A 72 16.90 3.55 8.28
CA ILE A 72 16.93 2.25 8.96
C ILE A 72 17.56 1.27 7.98
N GLY A 73 18.80 0.86 8.24
CA GLY A 73 19.49 -0.16 7.43
C GLY A 73 18.90 -1.54 7.69
N THR A 74 18.53 -2.26 6.64
CA THR A 74 17.96 -3.63 6.75
C THR A 74 19.01 -4.72 6.66
N GLY A 75 20.26 -4.36 6.42
CA GLY A 75 21.39 -5.26 6.17
C GLY A 75 21.86 -5.19 4.73
N ALA A 76 23.17 -5.23 4.52
CA ALA A 76 23.76 -5.07 3.18
C ALA A 76 23.27 -6.14 2.20
N GLY A 77 22.70 -5.75 1.08
CA GLY A 77 22.26 -6.63 0.01
C GLY A 77 20.97 -7.39 0.28
N THR A 78 20.21 -7.05 1.32
CA THR A 78 18.93 -7.71 1.65
C THR A 78 17.81 -7.39 0.67
N ASN A 79 17.90 -6.26 -0.04
CA ASN A 79 16.89 -5.79 -0.98
C ASN A 79 15.49 -5.71 -0.32
N PRO A 80 15.25 -4.75 0.60
CA PRO A 80 13.92 -4.50 1.14
C PRO A 80 12.98 -4.13 0.00
N TYR A 81 11.80 -4.77 -0.06
CA TYR A 81 10.94 -4.60 -1.22
C TYR A 81 9.64 -3.87 -0.90
N TRP A 82 8.91 -4.34 0.11
CA TRP A 82 7.65 -3.74 0.53
C TRP A 82 7.54 -3.70 2.05
N MET A 83 6.86 -2.67 2.57
CA MET A 83 6.70 -2.43 4.00
C MET A 83 5.23 -2.25 4.36
N ALA A 84 4.83 -2.77 5.52
CA ALA A 84 3.51 -2.55 6.11
C ALA A 84 3.65 -2.24 7.60
N PHE A 85 2.82 -1.31 8.10
CA PHE A 85 2.80 -0.93 9.50
C PHE A 85 1.87 -1.84 10.31
N ALA A 86 2.40 -2.41 11.39
CA ALA A 86 1.58 -3.12 12.38
C ALA A 86 0.90 -2.15 13.35
N ASP A 87 1.59 -1.07 13.70
CA ASP A 87 1.09 -0.03 14.60
C ASP A 87 1.86 1.29 14.39
N ALA A 88 1.74 2.23 15.32
CA ALA A 88 2.45 3.51 15.25
C ALA A 88 3.98 3.41 15.45
N ARG A 89 4.48 2.27 15.95
CA ARG A 89 5.89 2.04 16.28
C ARG A 89 6.54 0.97 15.43
N PHE A 90 5.82 -0.11 15.13
CA PHE A 90 6.39 -1.25 14.46
C PHE A 90 5.86 -1.39 13.03
N ALA A 91 6.78 -1.68 12.12
CA ALA A 91 6.47 -2.08 10.76
C ALA A 91 7.26 -3.33 10.38
N TYR A 92 6.79 -4.01 9.33
CA TYR A 92 7.43 -5.20 8.79
C TYR A 92 7.81 -4.96 7.34
N VAL A 93 9.01 -5.39 6.97
CA VAL A 93 9.60 -5.18 5.63
C VAL A 93 10.02 -6.50 5.06
N SER A 94 9.54 -6.84 3.86
CA SER A 94 10.04 -8.02 3.14
C SER A 94 11.46 -7.78 2.66
N LEU A 95 12.35 -8.76 2.89
CA LEU A 95 13.75 -8.75 2.49
C LEU A 95 13.94 -9.80 1.38
N MET A 96 13.79 -9.35 0.12
CA MET A 96 13.67 -10.23 -1.04
C MET A 96 14.86 -11.16 -1.20
N TYR A 97 16.10 -10.64 -1.06
CA TYR A 97 17.29 -11.45 -1.28
C TYR A 97 17.72 -12.29 -0.06
N ASP A 98 17.14 -11.99 1.10
CA ASP A 98 17.40 -12.72 2.34
C ASP A 98 16.34 -13.79 2.65
N ASN A 99 15.26 -13.87 1.82
CA ASN A 99 14.13 -14.78 2.03
C ASN A 99 13.47 -14.62 3.42
N SER A 100 13.43 -13.40 3.93
CA SER A 100 13.02 -13.08 5.29
C SER A 100 12.10 -11.85 5.35
N VAL A 101 11.53 -11.62 6.51
CA VAL A 101 10.86 -10.38 6.89
C VAL A 101 11.60 -9.74 8.05
N ALA A 102 11.82 -8.44 8.01
CA ALA A 102 12.37 -7.67 9.11
C ALA A 102 11.26 -6.93 9.86
N LYS A 103 11.25 -7.06 11.18
CA LYS A 103 10.49 -6.19 12.09
C LYS A 103 11.34 -4.97 12.40
N ILE A 104 10.80 -3.78 12.15
CA ILE A 104 11.48 -2.52 12.39
C ILE A 104 10.75 -1.67 13.41
N ASP A 105 11.50 -1.02 14.30
CA ASP A 105 11.04 0.03 15.19
C ASP A 105 11.30 1.37 14.52
N VAL A 106 10.25 2.04 14.04
CA VAL A 106 10.37 3.31 13.31
C VAL A 106 10.67 4.49 14.22
N ILE A 107 10.42 4.36 15.53
CA ILE A 107 10.73 5.40 16.53
C ILE A 107 12.21 5.35 16.89
N ASP A 108 12.72 4.16 17.25
CA ASP A 108 14.12 3.94 17.60
C ASP A 108 15.01 3.78 16.36
N ARG A 109 14.39 3.66 15.16
CA ARG A 109 15.04 3.54 13.85
C ARG A 109 15.99 2.35 13.77
N THR A 110 15.52 1.20 14.20
CA THR A 110 16.30 -0.03 14.25
C THR A 110 15.52 -1.23 13.75
N VAL A 111 16.23 -2.20 13.20
CA VAL A 111 15.72 -3.56 13.00
C VAL A 111 15.73 -4.27 14.35
N VAL A 112 14.57 -4.79 14.78
CA VAL A 112 14.42 -5.46 16.08
C VAL A 112 14.27 -6.98 15.96
N GLY A 113 14.02 -7.50 14.78
CA GLY A 113 13.94 -8.94 14.47
C GLY A 113 14.02 -9.20 12.98
N VAL A 114 14.49 -10.39 12.59
CA VAL A 114 14.50 -10.88 11.21
C VAL A 114 14.18 -12.36 11.22
N ASP A 115 13.13 -12.76 10.47
CA ASP A 115 12.67 -14.15 10.43
C ASP A 115 12.50 -14.62 8.99
N SER A 116 12.87 -15.88 8.75
CA SER A 116 12.70 -16.50 7.43
C SER A 116 11.22 -16.76 7.14
N VAL A 117 10.77 -16.39 5.94
CA VAL A 117 9.35 -16.51 5.55
C VAL A 117 9.13 -17.31 4.26
N GLY A 118 10.09 -17.36 3.37
CA GLY A 118 9.97 -18.08 2.09
C GLY A 118 10.81 -17.45 0.99
N LYS A 119 10.77 -18.06 -0.21
CA LYS A 119 11.63 -17.66 -1.33
C LYS A 119 11.20 -16.31 -1.92
N ARG A 120 12.11 -15.34 -1.90
CA ARG A 120 11.96 -14.03 -2.53
C ARG A 120 10.66 -13.35 -2.13
N PRO A 121 10.47 -12.98 -0.86
CA PRO A 121 9.29 -12.25 -0.41
C PRO A 121 9.27 -10.84 -1.03
N GLU A 122 8.12 -10.45 -1.58
CA GLU A 122 7.90 -9.14 -2.17
C GLU A 122 6.80 -8.39 -1.43
N GLY A 123 5.56 -8.49 -1.86
CA GLY A 123 4.45 -7.81 -1.22
C GLY A 123 4.19 -8.28 0.21
N ILE A 124 3.78 -7.37 1.08
CA ILE A 124 3.35 -7.65 2.44
C ILE A 124 2.13 -6.78 2.77
N VAL A 125 1.13 -7.40 3.37
CA VAL A 125 -0.01 -6.70 3.99
C VAL A 125 -0.23 -7.23 5.39
N ILE A 126 -0.81 -6.40 6.25
CA ILE A 126 -1.11 -6.78 7.64
C ILE A 126 -2.61 -6.73 7.85
N HIS A 127 -3.16 -7.77 8.50
CA HIS A 127 -4.54 -7.84 8.96
C HIS A 127 -4.61 -8.67 10.24
N ASP A 128 -5.34 -8.17 11.24
CA ASP A 128 -5.61 -8.85 12.53
C ASP A 128 -4.39 -9.55 13.15
N TYR A 129 -3.33 -8.76 13.41
CA TYR A 129 -2.05 -9.24 13.98
C TYR A 129 -1.33 -10.32 13.16
N LYS A 130 -1.69 -10.49 11.91
CA LYS A 130 -0.99 -11.36 10.96
C LYS A 130 -0.46 -10.54 9.79
N ALA A 131 0.76 -10.85 9.36
CA ALA A 131 1.26 -10.39 8.07
C ALA A 131 1.10 -11.51 7.05
N TYR A 132 0.57 -11.16 5.88
CA TYR A 132 0.48 -12.01 4.71
C TYR A 132 1.56 -11.56 3.74
N ILE A 133 2.50 -12.43 3.43
CA ILE A 133 3.73 -12.11 2.69
C ILE A 133 3.78 -12.96 1.42
N ALA A 134 3.77 -12.31 0.26
CA ALA A 134 3.88 -12.96 -1.03
C ALA A 134 5.32 -13.42 -1.25
N CYS A 135 5.53 -14.72 -1.38
CA CYS A 135 6.81 -15.36 -1.65
C CYS A 135 6.80 -15.88 -3.09
N THR A 136 7.48 -15.19 -4.00
CA THR A 136 7.38 -15.38 -5.44
C THR A 136 7.78 -16.76 -5.94
N GLY A 137 8.67 -17.44 -5.21
CA GLY A 137 9.18 -18.75 -5.59
C GLY A 137 10.41 -18.71 -6.51
N TYR A 138 11.00 -17.53 -6.76
CA TYR A 138 12.25 -17.45 -7.51
C TYR A 138 13.41 -18.11 -6.75
N ASN A 139 14.15 -18.92 -7.46
CA ASN A 139 15.40 -19.52 -7.00
C ASN A 139 16.59 -18.55 -7.18
N PRO A 140 17.76 -18.83 -6.57
CA PRO A 140 18.95 -17.98 -6.74
C PRO A 140 19.43 -17.82 -8.19
N ASP A 141 19.14 -18.79 -9.05
CA ASP A 141 19.46 -18.78 -10.47
C ASP A 141 18.36 -18.13 -11.35
N TRP A 142 17.38 -17.51 -10.69
CA TRP A 142 16.19 -16.87 -11.33
C TRP A 142 15.25 -17.86 -12.03
N SER A 143 15.41 -19.16 -11.85
CA SER A 143 14.35 -20.09 -12.18
C SER A 143 13.17 -19.92 -11.25
N LEU A 144 11.97 -20.18 -11.73
CA LEU A 144 10.74 -19.95 -10.99
C LEU A 144 10.09 -21.29 -10.63
N ASP A 145 9.72 -21.45 -9.38
CA ASP A 145 8.88 -22.58 -8.96
C ASP A 145 7.49 -22.45 -9.63
N PRO A 146 6.83 -23.54 -10.00
CA PRO A 146 5.54 -23.49 -10.70
C PRO A 146 4.41 -22.89 -9.85
N PHE A 147 4.59 -22.88 -8.53
CA PHE A 147 3.68 -22.30 -7.57
C PHE A 147 4.46 -21.50 -6.54
N GLY A 148 3.98 -20.30 -6.27
CA GLY A 148 4.45 -19.49 -5.17
C GLY A 148 3.64 -19.74 -3.90
N LYS A 149 3.93 -18.98 -2.87
CA LYS A 149 3.28 -19.13 -1.56
C LYS A 149 2.95 -17.77 -0.96
N VAL A 150 1.95 -17.75 -0.09
CA VAL A 150 1.75 -16.68 0.88
C VAL A 150 2.12 -17.22 2.26
N ALA A 151 3.11 -16.61 2.89
CA ALA A 151 3.43 -16.90 4.29
C ALA A 151 2.49 -16.10 5.19
N VAL A 152 1.83 -16.78 6.12
CA VAL A 152 1.04 -16.18 7.19
C VAL A 152 1.93 -16.08 8.42
N TYR A 153 2.25 -14.87 8.85
CA TYR A 153 3.20 -14.57 9.91
C TYR A 153 2.49 -13.93 11.10
N ASP A 154 2.64 -14.51 12.30
CA ASP A 154 2.08 -13.98 13.54
C ASP A 154 2.93 -12.84 14.10
N LEU A 155 2.35 -11.65 14.21
CA LEU A 155 3.03 -10.46 14.73
C LEU A 155 3.19 -10.48 16.26
N ARG A 156 2.50 -11.37 16.96
CA ARG A 156 2.59 -11.53 18.44
C ARG A 156 3.66 -12.52 18.85
N GLY A 157 3.82 -13.58 18.05
CA GLY A 157 4.77 -14.66 18.30
C GLY A 157 6.02 -14.57 17.44
N ASP A 158 6.09 -13.59 16.53
CA ASP A 158 7.20 -13.39 15.59
C ASP A 158 7.58 -14.73 14.89
N SER A 159 6.60 -15.37 14.23
CA SER A 159 6.82 -16.68 13.59
C SER A 159 5.82 -16.97 12.46
N VAL A 160 6.24 -17.78 11.48
CA VAL A 160 5.36 -18.27 10.42
C VAL A 160 4.39 -19.30 11.00
N LEU A 161 3.09 -19.02 10.87
CA LEU A 161 2.02 -19.95 11.28
C LEU A 161 1.69 -20.98 10.19
N LYS A 162 1.66 -20.52 8.93
CA LYS A 162 1.20 -21.31 7.81
C LYS A 162 1.80 -20.78 6.50
N GLU A 163 1.96 -21.66 5.53
CA GLU A 163 2.22 -21.30 4.14
C GLU A 163 1.00 -21.73 3.29
N ILE A 164 0.46 -20.79 2.51
CA ILE A 164 -0.66 -21.05 1.61
C ILE A 164 -0.10 -21.09 0.19
N THR A 165 -0.27 -22.22 -0.50
CA THR A 165 0.14 -22.34 -1.90
C THR A 165 -0.83 -21.58 -2.79
N VAL A 166 -0.31 -20.73 -3.68
CA VAL A 166 -1.05 -19.93 -4.66
C VAL A 166 -0.48 -20.16 -6.07
N GLY A 167 -0.90 -19.36 -7.04
CA GLY A 167 -0.40 -19.44 -8.42
C GLY A 167 1.08 -19.10 -8.56
N THR A 168 1.51 -18.99 -9.81
CA THR A 168 2.90 -18.72 -10.17
C THR A 168 3.26 -17.26 -9.88
N ASN A 169 4.38 -17.04 -9.18
CA ASN A 169 4.96 -15.71 -8.94
C ASN A 169 3.99 -14.73 -8.25
N PRO A 170 3.55 -15.00 -7.01
CA PRO A 170 2.79 -14.01 -6.25
C PRO A 170 3.71 -12.83 -5.90
N GLN A 171 3.35 -11.64 -6.38
CA GLN A 171 4.16 -10.44 -6.19
C GLN A 171 3.56 -9.47 -5.18
N HIS A 172 2.25 -9.28 -5.19
CA HIS A 172 1.64 -8.29 -4.33
C HIS A 172 0.30 -8.75 -3.75
N LEU A 173 -0.10 -8.07 -2.67
CA LEU A 173 -1.35 -8.36 -1.96
C LEU A 173 -2.07 -7.06 -1.61
N ALA A 174 -3.39 -7.16 -1.44
CA ALA A 174 -4.21 -6.10 -0.86
C ALA A 174 -5.27 -6.72 0.06
N VAL A 175 -5.69 -5.99 1.08
CA VAL A 175 -6.78 -6.40 1.98
C VAL A 175 -8.05 -5.66 1.57
N ASP A 176 -9.14 -6.39 1.37
CA ASP A 176 -10.43 -5.79 1.10
C ASP A 176 -11.17 -5.37 2.39
N ARG A 177 -12.30 -4.70 2.23
CA ARG A 177 -13.11 -4.21 3.36
C ARG A 177 -13.74 -5.33 4.21
N GLN A 178 -13.76 -6.56 3.73
CA GLN A 178 -14.21 -7.74 4.50
C GLN A 178 -13.05 -8.42 5.24
N GLY A 179 -11.83 -7.91 5.11
CA GLY A 179 -10.63 -8.47 5.71
C GLY A 179 -10.01 -9.61 4.91
N ARG A 180 -10.48 -9.89 3.69
CA ARG A 180 -9.89 -10.92 2.84
C ARG A 180 -8.62 -10.39 2.15
N VAL A 181 -7.65 -11.26 1.99
CA VAL A 181 -6.41 -10.93 1.28
C VAL A 181 -6.51 -11.38 -0.17
N HIS A 182 -6.36 -10.43 -1.08
CA HIS A 182 -6.26 -10.65 -2.53
C HIS A 182 -4.79 -10.75 -2.92
N VAL A 183 -4.42 -11.83 -3.59
CA VAL A 183 -3.03 -12.13 -4.00
C VAL A 183 -2.93 -12.06 -5.50
N VAL A 184 -2.04 -11.23 -6.03
CA VAL A 184 -1.71 -11.16 -7.45
C VAL A 184 -0.58 -12.13 -7.73
N CYS A 185 -0.88 -13.18 -8.49
CA CYS A 185 0.10 -14.08 -9.07
C CYS A 185 0.37 -13.64 -10.50
N THR A 186 1.52 -13.03 -10.75
CA THR A 186 1.85 -12.38 -12.04
C THR A 186 2.05 -13.37 -13.18
N GLY A 187 2.38 -14.62 -12.85
CA GLY A 187 2.76 -15.62 -13.84
C GLY A 187 4.26 -15.61 -14.17
N ASP A 188 4.65 -16.30 -15.24
CA ASP A 188 6.05 -16.46 -15.63
C ASP A 188 6.50 -15.45 -16.72
N TYR A 189 5.65 -14.49 -17.07
CA TYR A 189 5.81 -13.50 -18.13
C TYR A 189 5.83 -14.05 -19.58
N PHE A 190 5.64 -15.36 -19.78
CA PHE A 190 5.76 -15.99 -21.10
C PHE A 190 4.61 -16.92 -21.45
N SER A 191 4.24 -17.81 -20.56
CA SER A 191 3.28 -18.89 -20.84
C SER A 191 2.22 -19.08 -19.76
N VAL A 192 2.49 -18.60 -18.55
CA VAL A 192 1.55 -18.58 -17.43
C VAL A 192 1.21 -17.12 -17.17
N PHE A 193 -0.05 -16.78 -17.27
CA PHE A 193 -0.56 -15.42 -17.08
C PHE A 193 -1.16 -15.25 -15.69
N SER A 194 -1.58 -14.03 -15.39
CA SER A 194 -1.98 -13.65 -14.03
C SER A 194 -3.27 -14.31 -13.60
N GLU A 195 -3.24 -14.75 -12.34
CA GLU A 195 -4.38 -15.22 -11.57
C GLU A 195 -4.47 -14.40 -10.26
N ILE A 196 -5.68 -14.19 -9.81
CA ILE A 196 -5.98 -13.63 -8.49
C ILE A 196 -6.44 -14.75 -7.58
N TYR A 197 -5.87 -14.82 -6.38
CA TYR A 197 -6.30 -15.71 -5.31
C TYR A 197 -6.84 -14.91 -4.15
N VAL A 198 -7.87 -15.43 -3.48
CA VAL A 198 -8.50 -14.78 -2.33
C VAL A 198 -8.37 -15.67 -1.10
N ILE A 199 -7.80 -15.11 -0.05
CA ILE A 199 -7.59 -15.80 1.24
C ILE A 199 -8.57 -15.22 2.26
N ASP A 200 -9.30 -16.11 2.95
CA ASP A 200 -10.06 -15.80 4.14
C ASP A 200 -9.10 -15.74 5.34
N THR A 201 -9.02 -14.58 5.99
CA THR A 201 -8.07 -14.34 7.09
C THR A 201 -8.51 -14.91 8.43
N ASP A 202 -9.80 -15.26 8.59
CA ASP A 202 -10.30 -15.89 9.81
C ASP A 202 -9.80 -17.33 9.95
N ILE A 203 -9.66 -18.04 8.81
CA ILE A 203 -9.25 -19.44 8.77
C ILE A 203 -7.90 -19.66 8.08
N ASP A 204 -7.31 -18.59 7.49
CA ASP A 204 -6.06 -18.63 6.72
C ASP A 204 -6.10 -19.65 5.58
N GLU A 205 -7.16 -19.65 4.78
CA GLU A 205 -7.34 -20.59 3.67
C GLU A 205 -7.77 -19.86 2.39
N LEU A 206 -7.40 -20.47 1.25
CA LEU A 206 -7.92 -20.02 -0.05
C LEU A 206 -9.42 -20.31 -0.11
N ILE A 207 -10.19 -19.30 -0.49
CA ILE A 207 -11.64 -19.40 -0.66
C ILE A 207 -12.09 -19.19 -2.09
N ASP A 208 -11.29 -18.54 -2.91
CA ASP A 208 -11.59 -18.28 -4.32
C ASP A 208 -10.33 -18.05 -5.14
N GLY A 209 -10.45 -18.07 -6.47
CA GLY A 209 -9.40 -17.73 -7.42
C GLY A 209 -9.97 -17.64 -8.83
N PHE A 210 -9.44 -16.71 -9.63
CA PHE A 210 -9.88 -16.49 -11.01
C PHE A 210 -8.73 -15.98 -11.88
N GLU A 211 -8.80 -16.28 -13.17
CA GLU A 211 -7.87 -15.77 -14.18
C GLU A 211 -8.17 -14.30 -14.49
N LEU A 212 -7.12 -13.49 -14.57
CA LEU A 212 -7.20 -12.09 -14.97
C LEU A 212 -6.46 -11.84 -16.28
N GLY A 213 -5.49 -12.70 -16.60
CA GLY A 213 -4.64 -12.60 -17.78
C GLY A 213 -3.53 -11.55 -17.64
N GLY A 214 -2.74 -11.41 -18.71
CA GLY A 214 -1.61 -10.49 -18.71
C GLY A 214 -0.59 -10.74 -17.58
N THR A 215 0.12 -9.70 -17.16
CA THR A 215 1.19 -9.79 -16.16
C THR A 215 1.16 -8.62 -15.16
N PRO A 216 0.04 -8.33 -14.48
CA PRO A 216 0.01 -7.30 -13.45
C PRO A 216 0.90 -7.71 -12.26
N GLY A 217 1.66 -6.74 -11.71
CA GLY A 217 2.58 -6.96 -10.60
C GLY A 217 2.13 -6.34 -9.27
N LEU A 218 1.20 -5.39 -9.29
CA LEU A 218 0.71 -4.69 -8.10
C LEU A 218 -0.82 -4.76 -8.03
N ILE A 219 -1.36 -4.53 -6.84
CA ILE A 219 -2.79 -4.36 -6.59
C ILE A 219 -2.99 -3.29 -5.53
N LYS A 220 -3.94 -2.39 -5.78
CA LYS A 220 -4.46 -1.45 -4.78
C LYS A 220 -5.99 -1.48 -4.85
N ILE A 221 -6.65 -1.52 -3.70
CA ILE A 221 -8.12 -1.47 -3.61
C ILE A 221 -8.52 -0.04 -3.24
N GLY A 222 -9.44 0.52 -4.02
CA GLY A 222 -9.93 1.88 -3.83
C GLY A 222 -11.08 1.99 -2.82
N PRO A 223 -11.51 3.23 -2.53
CA PRO A 223 -12.65 3.50 -1.65
C PRO A 223 -13.99 3.01 -2.21
N ASP A 224 -14.04 2.68 -3.48
CA ASP A 224 -15.17 2.12 -4.23
C ASP A 224 -15.22 0.58 -4.23
N ASP A 225 -14.34 -0.07 -3.45
CA ASP A 225 -14.13 -1.51 -3.42
C ASP A 225 -13.64 -2.10 -4.76
N ILE A 226 -13.12 -1.27 -5.65
CA ILE A 226 -12.52 -1.73 -6.89
C ILE A 226 -11.02 -1.94 -6.67
N ALA A 227 -10.55 -3.11 -7.05
CA ALA A 227 -9.15 -3.42 -7.15
C ALA A 227 -8.61 -2.95 -8.49
N TYR A 228 -7.51 -2.21 -8.49
CA TYR A 228 -6.81 -1.70 -9.66
C TYR A 228 -5.43 -2.34 -9.74
N LEU A 229 -5.12 -2.90 -10.91
CA LEU A 229 -3.90 -3.65 -11.13
C LEU A 229 -3.17 -3.09 -12.37
N PRO A 230 -2.03 -2.45 -12.19
CA PRO A 230 -1.21 -2.04 -13.32
C PRO A 230 -0.58 -3.26 -13.98
N ALA A 231 -0.71 -3.36 -15.29
CA ALA A 231 -0.12 -4.41 -16.11
C ALA A 231 0.80 -3.79 -17.16
N ALA A 232 2.09 -4.05 -17.06
CA ALA A 232 3.07 -3.63 -18.05
C ALA A 232 3.08 -4.61 -19.22
N GLY A 233 2.66 -4.15 -20.41
CA GLY A 233 2.78 -4.93 -21.63
C GLY A 233 4.18 -4.86 -22.22
N TRP A 234 4.63 -5.94 -22.87
CA TRP A 234 5.88 -5.97 -23.65
C TRP A 234 5.82 -5.11 -24.92
N ASP A 235 4.62 -4.71 -25.33
CA ASP A 235 4.31 -3.99 -26.56
C ASP A 235 4.29 -2.46 -26.44
N SER A 236 4.86 -1.91 -25.40
CA SER A 236 4.80 -0.48 -25.05
C SER A 236 3.41 0.05 -24.66
N LEU A 237 2.40 -0.78 -24.59
CA LEU A 237 1.09 -0.46 -24.06
C LEU A 237 1.01 -0.97 -22.62
N SER A 238 0.77 -0.08 -21.68
CA SER A 238 0.50 -0.44 -20.30
C SER A 238 -0.97 -0.25 -20.01
N TYR A 239 -1.52 -1.18 -19.28
CA TYR A 239 -2.94 -1.29 -19.02
C TYR A 239 -3.21 -1.20 -17.52
N VAL A 240 -4.44 -0.88 -17.17
CA VAL A 240 -4.96 -1.10 -15.82
C VAL A 240 -6.07 -2.13 -15.93
N TYR A 241 -5.98 -3.20 -15.16
CA TYR A 241 -7.08 -4.15 -14.97
C TYR A 241 -7.84 -3.78 -13.72
N SER A 242 -9.10 -4.19 -13.64
CA SER A 242 -9.90 -3.91 -12.45
C SER A 242 -11.02 -4.92 -12.24
N TYR A 243 -11.32 -5.16 -10.96
CA TYR A 243 -12.43 -6.00 -10.54
C TYR A 243 -13.00 -5.49 -9.21
N ASN A 244 -14.23 -5.86 -8.91
CA ASN A 244 -14.81 -5.56 -7.60
C ASN A 244 -14.26 -6.53 -6.54
N SER A 245 -13.58 -6.03 -5.52
CA SER A 245 -12.93 -6.85 -4.51
C SER A 245 -13.92 -7.64 -3.65
N LEU A 246 -15.15 -7.16 -3.48
CA LEU A 246 -16.16 -7.82 -2.65
C LEU A 246 -16.91 -8.93 -3.39
N THR A 247 -17.25 -8.70 -4.66
CA THR A 247 -18.05 -9.63 -5.48
C THR A 247 -17.22 -10.48 -6.41
N LEU A 248 -15.94 -10.13 -6.61
CA LEU A 248 -14.98 -10.72 -7.55
C LEU A 248 -15.39 -10.59 -9.03
N GLY A 249 -16.35 -9.71 -9.32
CA GLY A 249 -16.76 -9.41 -10.70
C GLY A 249 -15.69 -8.59 -11.42
N VAL A 250 -15.13 -9.15 -12.51
CA VAL A 250 -14.10 -8.49 -13.34
C VAL A 250 -14.77 -7.41 -14.18
N TYR A 251 -14.18 -6.22 -14.18
CA TYR A 251 -14.58 -5.10 -15.04
C TYR A 251 -13.64 -4.96 -16.23
N HIS A 252 -12.34 -5.08 -15.99
CA HIS A 252 -11.30 -4.94 -17.01
C HIS A 252 -10.23 -6.02 -16.83
N ASP A 253 -9.92 -6.73 -17.90
CA ASP A 253 -8.92 -7.79 -17.98
C ASP A 253 -7.97 -7.60 -19.19
N GLU A 254 -7.21 -8.61 -19.56
CA GLU A 254 -6.28 -8.55 -20.70
C GLU A 254 -6.99 -8.34 -22.05
N ASN A 255 -8.27 -8.73 -22.17
CA ASN A 255 -9.04 -8.62 -23.41
C ASN A 255 -9.81 -7.31 -23.55
N ASP A 256 -10.11 -6.67 -22.40
CA ASP A 256 -10.80 -5.38 -22.32
C ASP A 256 -10.18 -4.51 -21.22
N PRO A 257 -8.89 -4.13 -21.35
CA PRO A 257 -8.21 -3.35 -20.34
C PRO A 257 -8.74 -1.92 -20.24
N LEU A 258 -8.62 -1.31 -19.08
CA LEU A 258 -8.87 0.11 -18.89
C LEU A 258 -7.79 0.90 -19.66
N VAL A 259 -8.16 1.49 -20.79
CA VAL A 259 -7.25 2.21 -21.69
C VAL A 259 -7.20 3.70 -21.27
N GLY A 260 -6.01 4.28 -21.26
CA GLY A 260 -5.81 5.72 -20.97
C GLY A 260 -4.51 5.99 -20.22
N ALA A 261 -3.88 4.95 -19.71
CA ALA A 261 -2.61 5.02 -19.03
C ALA A 261 -1.54 4.28 -19.84
N ALA A 262 -0.83 4.97 -20.71
CA ALA A 262 0.41 4.43 -21.24
C ALA A 262 1.42 4.32 -20.10
N ASN A 263 2.23 3.24 -20.08
CA ASN A 263 3.30 3.05 -19.12
C ASN A 263 2.85 2.95 -17.65
N CYS A 264 2.01 2.00 -17.34
CA CYS A 264 1.42 1.84 -16.02
C CYS A 264 2.13 0.74 -15.23
N LEU A 265 3.00 1.11 -14.30
CA LEU A 265 3.55 0.23 -13.27
C LEU A 265 2.92 0.49 -11.91
N MET A 266 2.19 1.59 -11.77
CA MET A 266 1.36 1.86 -10.61
C MET A 266 -0.05 2.26 -11.02
N ALA A 267 -1.04 1.87 -10.24
CA ALA A 267 -2.41 2.34 -10.30
C ALA A 267 -2.90 2.54 -8.87
N VAL A 268 -2.80 3.77 -8.38
CA VAL A 268 -3.08 4.09 -6.97
C VAL A 268 -4.36 4.91 -6.88
N PRO A 269 -5.44 4.32 -6.33
CA PRO A 269 -6.70 5.03 -6.14
C PRO A 269 -6.59 6.10 -5.05
N TYR A 270 -7.26 7.21 -5.29
CA TYR A 270 -7.40 8.31 -4.35
C TYR A 270 -8.82 8.34 -3.74
N GLN A 271 -9.01 9.13 -2.69
CA GLN A 271 -10.27 9.20 -1.94
C GLN A 271 -11.51 9.61 -2.75
N ASP A 272 -11.35 10.26 -3.90
CA ASP A 272 -12.42 10.65 -4.83
C ASP A 272 -12.63 9.63 -5.97
N THR A 273 -12.07 8.43 -5.84
CA THR A 273 -12.08 7.37 -6.85
C THR A 273 -11.26 7.65 -8.12
N SER A 274 -10.49 8.74 -8.14
CA SER A 274 -9.50 8.95 -9.20
C SER A 274 -8.32 8.00 -9.04
N ILE A 275 -7.69 7.63 -10.15
CA ILE A 275 -6.60 6.66 -10.18
C ILE A 275 -5.35 7.36 -10.72
N PHE A 276 -4.29 7.37 -9.93
CA PHE A 276 -2.99 7.90 -10.30
C PHE A 276 -2.17 6.79 -10.94
N THR A 277 -1.78 6.97 -12.20
CA THR A 277 -1.05 5.97 -12.98
C THR A 277 0.29 6.54 -13.45
N GLY A 278 1.34 5.75 -13.42
CA GLY A 278 2.68 6.15 -13.83
C GLY A 278 3.62 4.96 -14.00
N GLY A 279 4.86 5.19 -14.39
CA GLY A 279 5.85 4.13 -14.58
C GLY A 279 7.18 4.62 -15.13
N TRP A 280 8.11 3.71 -15.34
CA TRP A 280 9.52 4.01 -15.60
C TRP A 280 9.84 4.67 -16.94
N THR A 281 8.98 4.56 -17.94
CA THR A 281 9.32 4.99 -19.31
C THR A 281 8.84 6.39 -19.65
N HIS A 282 8.10 7.03 -18.75
CA HIS A 282 7.61 8.39 -18.92
C HIS A 282 7.76 9.16 -17.60
N ASP A 283 8.03 10.45 -17.71
CA ASP A 283 8.24 11.34 -16.56
C ASP A 283 6.91 12.03 -16.19
N ASP A 284 5.83 11.29 -16.20
CA ASP A 284 4.51 11.83 -15.88
C ASP A 284 3.66 10.85 -15.04
N ILE A 285 2.73 11.41 -14.30
CA ILE A 285 1.57 10.72 -13.75
C ILE A 285 0.33 11.20 -14.50
N LYS A 286 -0.48 10.25 -14.91
CA LYS A 286 -1.82 10.49 -15.45
C LYS A 286 -2.86 10.17 -14.40
N VAL A 287 -3.89 11.01 -14.30
CA VAL A 287 -5.02 10.80 -13.41
C VAL A 287 -6.24 10.49 -14.26
N ILE A 288 -6.81 9.31 -14.03
CA ILE A 288 -7.96 8.79 -14.77
C ILE A 288 -9.12 8.48 -13.82
N ASP A 289 -10.33 8.38 -14.33
CA ASP A 289 -11.46 7.79 -13.62
C ASP A 289 -11.54 6.27 -13.81
N SER A 290 -12.49 5.61 -13.15
CA SER A 290 -12.74 4.18 -13.26
C SER A 290 -13.19 3.73 -14.67
N GLY A 291 -13.57 4.66 -15.54
CA GLY A 291 -13.88 4.42 -16.96
C GLY A 291 -12.70 4.69 -17.90
N GLY A 292 -11.51 5.01 -17.36
CA GLY A 292 -10.30 5.30 -18.14
C GLY A 292 -10.25 6.71 -18.75
N THR A 293 -11.17 7.61 -18.37
CA THR A 293 -11.14 8.99 -18.87
C THR A 293 -10.02 9.77 -18.19
N LEU A 294 -9.08 10.28 -18.99
CA LEU A 294 -7.98 11.12 -18.54
C LEU A 294 -8.50 12.54 -18.23
N PHE A 295 -8.21 13.07 -17.05
CA PHE A 295 -8.57 14.44 -16.69
C PHE A 295 -7.42 15.28 -16.15
N ASP A 296 -6.30 14.69 -15.70
CA ASP A 296 -5.09 15.42 -15.32
C ASP A 296 -3.83 14.70 -15.77
N THR A 297 -2.75 15.47 -15.99
CA THR A 297 -1.40 14.95 -16.21
C THR A 297 -0.41 15.84 -15.48
N TYR A 298 0.45 15.21 -14.66
CA TYR A 298 1.50 15.88 -13.90
C TYR A 298 2.87 15.47 -14.42
N LEU A 299 3.67 16.43 -14.91
CA LEU A 299 5.06 16.18 -15.30
C LEU A 299 5.93 16.13 -14.04
N LEU A 300 6.65 15.05 -13.85
CA LEU A 300 7.40 14.71 -12.64
C LEU A 300 8.90 14.50 -12.94
N GLY A 301 9.62 13.94 -11.99
CA GLY A 301 10.97 13.44 -12.19
C GLY A 301 10.99 12.10 -12.91
N ASP A 302 12.19 11.58 -13.17
CA ASP A 302 12.45 10.40 -14.00
C ASP A 302 11.91 9.12 -13.34
N GLY A 303 10.94 8.49 -13.99
CA GLY A 303 10.39 7.19 -13.63
C GLY A 303 9.51 7.17 -12.36
N PRO A 304 8.36 7.87 -12.33
CA PRO A 304 7.43 7.81 -11.21
C PRO A 304 6.88 6.38 -11.00
N LEU A 305 7.09 5.81 -9.81
CA LEU A 305 6.80 4.40 -9.53
C LEU A 305 5.73 4.16 -8.46
N ASP A 306 5.66 5.00 -7.43
CA ASP A 306 4.63 4.91 -6.39
C ASP A 306 4.27 6.30 -5.89
N VAL A 307 3.04 6.44 -5.39
CA VAL A 307 2.48 7.69 -4.88
C VAL A 307 1.78 7.46 -3.55
N ALA A 308 2.02 8.36 -2.61
CA ALA A 308 1.29 8.41 -1.35
C ALA A 308 0.74 9.81 -1.08
N PHE A 309 -0.36 9.87 -0.34
CA PHE A 309 -1.11 11.10 -0.08
C PHE A 309 -1.01 11.51 1.37
N ASP A 310 -1.00 12.82 1.64
CA ASP A 310 -1.01 13.40 2.99
C ASP A 310 -2.42 13.39 3.59
N TYR A 311 -2.92 12.24 3.94
CA TYR A 311 -4.19 12.15 4.65
C TYR A 311 -4.06 12.65 6.09
N LEU A 312 -5.02 13.45 6.51
CA LEU A 312 -5.06 14.01 7.86
C LEU A 312 -5.78 13.03 8.82
N PRO A 313 -5.10 12.55 9.89
CA PRO A 313 -5.77 11.73 10.91
C PRO A 313 -6.94 12.48 11.54
N GLY A 314 -8.09 11.83 11.68
CA GLY A 314 -9.30 12.44 12.22
C GLY A 314 -10.16 13.20 11.23
N ASP A 315 -9.67 13.47 10.01
CA ASP A 315 -10.47 14.02 8.92
C ASP A 315 -11.23 12.90 8.20
N LEU A 316 -12.44 12.62 8.64
CA LEU A 316 -13.30 11.55 8.12
C LEU A 316 -14.23 12.02 7.01
N THR A 317 -14.35 13.31 6.84
CA THR A 317 -15.13 13.93 5.74
C THR A 317 -14.28 14.15 4.48
N GLY A 318 -12.96 14.23 4.64
CA GLY A 318 -12.01 14.45 3.55
C GLY A 318 -11.88 15.91 3.12
N ASP A 319 -12.29 16.85 3.96
CA ASP A 319 -12.22 18.29 3.67
C ASP A 319 -10.94 18.97 4.18
N HIS A 320 -10.01 18.21 4.78
CA HIS A 320 -8.76 18.65 5.43
C HIS A 320 -8.94 19.53 6.66
N VAL A 321 -10.07 19.45 7.29
CA VAL A 321 -10.31 20.07 8.58
C VAL A 321 -10.78 18.98 9.54
N VAL A 322 -10.20 18.91 10.72
CA VAL A 322 -10.72 18.04 11.79
C VAL A 322 -11.68 18.86 12.61
N ASP A 323 -12.98 18.59 12.51
CA ASP A 323 -14.03 19.34 13.21
C ASP A 323 -15.21 18.45 13.65
N ILE A 324 -16.35 19.09 13.99
CA ILE A 324 -17.57 18.40 14.46
C ILE A 324 -18.16 17.49 13.37
N ALA A 325 -17.94 17.78 12.10
CA ALA A 325 -18.45 16.95 11.01
C ALA A 325 -17.83 15.57 11.01
N ASP A 326 -16.53 15.47 11.37
CA ASP A 326 -15.81 14.19 11.46
C ASP A 326 -16.31 13.35 12.64
N ILE A 327 -16.56 13.97 13.78
CA ILE A 327 -17.20 13.30 14.92
C ILE A 327 -18.56 12.76 14.52
N THR A 328 -19.36 13.56 13.81
CA THR A 328 -20.69 13.16 13.33
C THR A 328 -20.59 12.00 12.35
N ARG A 329 -19.60 12.04 11.45
CA ARG A 329 -19.32 10.98 10.49
C ARG A 329 -18.93 9.69 11.19
N MET A 330 -18.07 9.75 12.20
CA MET A 330 -17.65 8.59 13.00
C MET A 330 -18.81 7.97 13.79
N ILE A 331 -19.63 8.79 14.44
CA ILE A 331 -20.84 8.32 15.13
C ILE A 331 -21.80 7.62 14.17
N SER A 332 -22.02 8.22 13.00
CA SER A 332 -22.89 7.66 11.98
C SER A 332 -22.39 6.31 11.51
N TRP A 333 -21.09 6.19 11.27
CA TRP A 333 -20.47 4.94 10.86
C TRP A 333 -20.55 3.86 11.94
N LEU A 334 -20.13 4.16 13.17
CA LEU A 334 -20.02 3.16 14.23
C LEU A 334 -21.39 2.71 14.79
N TYR A 335 -22.38 3.60 14.82
CA TYR A 335 -23.59 3.34 15.60
C TYR A 335 -24.92 3.50 14.84
N LEU A 336 -24.93 4.11 13.65
CA LEU A 336 -26.18 4.45 12.95
C LEU A 336 -26.31 3.84 11.54
N ASP A 337 -25.51 2.82 11.23
CA ASP A 337 -25.41 2.22 9.88
C ASP A 337 -25.08 3.20 8.76
N GLY A 338 -24.38 4.27 9.11
CA GLY A 338 -23.90 5.29 8.17
C GLY A 338 -22.86 4.74 7.20
N ALA A 339 -22.59 5.54 6.18
CA ALA A 339 -21.54 5.20 5.23
C ALA A 339 -20.18 5.11 5.93
N TYR A 340 -19.39 4.18 5.45
CA TYR A 340 -18.01 3.96 5.85
C TYR A 340 -17.21 5.28 5.86
N PRO A 341 -16.22 5.46 6.75
CA PRO A 341 -15.33 6.62 6.70
C PRO A 341 -14.60 6.64 5.35
N LEU A 342 -14.17 7.82 4.95
CA LEU A 342 -13.37 7.95 3.74
C LEU A 342 -12.09 7.13 3.86
N TRP A 343 -11.66 6.63 2.74
CA TRP A 343 -10.38 5.95 2.56
C TRP A 343 -9.18 6.89 2.80
N PRO A 344 -8.11 6.45 3.46
CA PRO A 344 -7.95 5.17 4.16
C PRO A 344 -8.59 5.17 5.55
N ALA A 345 -9.10 4.01 5.96
CA ALA A 345 -9.88 3.88 7.21
C ALA A 345 -9.09 4.16 8.49
N TRP A 346 -7.77 4.01 8.50
CA TRP A 346 -6.92 4.31 9.65
C TRP A 346 -7.07 5.76 10.16
N ARG A 347 -7.59 6.68 9.34
CA ARG A 347 -7.90 8.07 9.75
C ARG A 347 -8.90 8.13 10.89
N ALA A 348 -9.72 7.10 11.07
CA ALA A 348 -10.71 7.01 12.14
C ALA A 348 -10.15 6.50 13.48
N ASN A 349 -8.98 5.85 13.46
CA ASN A 349 -8.30 5.38 14.68
C ASN A 349 -7.39 6.51 15.22
N VAL A 350 -7.99 7.49 15.85
CA VAL A 350 -7.32 8.75 16.22
C VAL A 350 -6.58 8.68 17.54
N ASN A 351 -6.88 7.73 18.39
CA ASN A 351 -6.17 7.48 19.63
C ASN A 351 -4.93 6.58 19.42
N GLY A 352 -4.85 5.91 18.25
CA GLY A 352 -3.74 5.05 17.84
C GLY A 352 -3.72 3.69 18.54
N ASP A 353 -4.84 3.25 19.12
CA ASP A 353 -5.00 1.87 19.59
C ASP A 353 -5.38 0.93 18.40
N TYR A 354 -5.89 -0.26 18.64
CA TYR A 354 -6.20 -1.20 17.56
C TYR A 354 -7.70 -1.31 17.28
N HIS A 355 -8.52 -0.38 17.82
CA HIS A 355 -9.96 -0.46 17.75
C HIS A 355 -10.56 0.79 17.13
N TYR A 356 -11.70 0.62 16.50
CA TYR A 356 -12.54 1.72 16.03
C TYR A 356 -13.79 1.74 16.92
N ASP A 357 -13.80 2.59 17.93
CA ASP A 357 -14.88 2.60 18.91
C ASP A 357 -15.14 3.99 19.52
N ILE A 358 -15.88 4.01 20.62
CA ILE A 358 -16.22 5.25 21.32
C ILE A 358 -15.00 5.98 21.88
N SER A 359 -13.87 5.31 22.07
CA SER A 359 -12.65 5.95 22.56
C SER A 359 -12.07 6.92 21.53
N ASP A 360 -12.19 6.62 20.24
CA ASP A 360 -11.80 7.52 19.16
C ASP A 360 -12.68 8.76 19.11
N ILE A 361 -13.99 8.58 19.24
CA ILE A 361 -14.94 9.72 19.34
C ILE A 361 -14.58 10.60 20.54
N THR A 362 -14.33 9.98 21.69
CA THR A 362 -13.96 10.71 22.91
C THR A 362 -12.65 11.45 22.73
N PHE A 363 -11.68 10.84 22.05
CA PHE A 363 -10.40 11.46 21.72
C PHE A 363 -10.59 12.72 20.85
N LEU A 364 -11.39 12.64 19.78
CA LEU A 364 -11.68 13.80 18.94
C LEU A 364 -12.41 14.91 19.69
N ILE A 365 -13.36 14.57 20.56
CA ILE A 365 -14.05 15.55 21.40
C ILE A 365 -13.07 16.27 22.33
N ASN A 366 -12.18 15.52 22.99
CA ASN A 366 -11.17 16.09 23.86
C ASN A 366 -10.20 16.99 23.11
N TYR A 367 -9.72 16.53 21.94
CA TYR A 367 -8.83 17.30 21.07
C TYR A 367 -9.45 18.63 20.64
N LEU A 368 -10.72 18.60 20.19
CA LEU A 368 -11.38 19.78 19.61
C LEU A 368 -11.91 20.77 20.64
N TYR A 369 -12.39 20.28 21.78
CA TYR A 369 -13.21 21.11 22.68
C TYR A 369 -12.73 21.19 24.13
N LEU A 370 -11.96 20.22 24.63
CA LEU A 370 -11.57 20.18 26.04
C LEU A 370 -10.10 20.52 26.28
N SER A 371 -9.35 20.79 25.24
CA SER A 371 -7.95 21.26 25.24
C SER A 371 -6.99 20.51 26.17
N GLY A 372 -6.43 19.45 25.72
CA GLY A 372 -5.40 18.73 26.47
C GLY A 372 -4.85 17.51 25.77
N ASP A 373 -5.59 16.95 24.85
CA ASP A 373 -5.11 15.80 24.12
C ASP A 373 -4.20 16.21 22.94
N PRO A 374 -3.19 15.41 22.63
CA PRO A 374 -2.35 15.63 21.46
C PRO A 374 -3.20 15.54 20.18
N ALA A 375 -2.65 16.01 19.06
CA ALA A 375 -3.28 15.85 17.77
C ALA A 375 -3.61 14.36 17.47
N PRO A 376 -4.66 14.09 16.69
CA PRO A 376 -5.01 12.74 16.28
C PRO A 376 -3.82 11.97 15.75
N LYS A 377 -3.72 10.70 16.11
CA LYS A 377 -2.62 9.81 15.73
C LYS A 377 -2.97 9.04 14.46
N VAL A 378 -1.95 8.53 13.82
CA VAL A 378 -2.11 7.56 12.74
C VAL A 378 -2.30 6.18 13.35
N GLY A 379 -3.42 5.56 13.09
CA GLY A 379 -3.69 4.17 13.48
C GLY A 379 -2.89 3.16 12.64
N PRO A 380 -3.04 1.86 12.91
CA PRO A 380 -2.45 0.80 12.11
C PRO A 380 -2.98 0.81 10.67
N ASP A 381 -2.19 0.34 9.71
CA ASP A 381 -2.58 0.25 8.31
C ASP A 381 -3.65 -0.83 8.04
N TRP A 382 -3.85 -1.72 8.99
CA TRP A 382 -4.83 -2.79 8.87
C TRP A 382 -6.17 -2.41 9.52
N PHE A 383 -7.16 -3.12 9.16
CA PHE A 383 -8.56 -2.87 9.33
C PHE A 383 -9.21 -4.00 10.16
N MET A 384 -10.02 -3.66 11.14
CA MET A 384 -10.88 -4.68 11.78
C MET A 384 -12.05 -5.02 10.88
N PRO A 385 -12.39 -6.31 10.70
CA PRO A 385 -13.57 -6.72 9.98
C PRO A 385 -14.83 -6.05 10.54
N TRP A 386 -15.72 -5.61 9.64
CA TRP A 386 -16.99 -4.98 9.98
C TRP A 386 -17.82 -5.77 11.00
N ALA A 387 -17.70 -7.11 11.01
CA ALA A 387 -18.42 -7.99 11.93
C ALA A 387 -17.96 -7.85 13.39
N GLU A 388 -16.75 -7.37 13.65
CA GLU A 388 -16.23 -7.19 15.02
C GLU A 388 -16.51 -5.79 15.58
N ILE A 389 -16.66 -4.80 14.70
CA ILE A 389 -16.95 -3.40 15.09
C ILE A 389 -18.37 -3.27 15.68
N LYS A 390 -19.30 -4.16 15.31
CA LYS A 390 -20.71 -4.15 15.78
C LYS A 390 -20.99 -5.06 16.97
N LYS A 391 -20.00 -5.65 17.61
CA LYS A 391 -20.17 -6.40 18.86
C LYS A 391 -19.87 -5.49 20.05
#